data_8262f6845fbdb5c249990c5d3b3269ba
#
_entry.id   8262f6845fbdb5c249990c5d3b3269ba
#
_cell.length_a   1.000
_cell.length_b   1.000
_cell.length_c   1.000
_cell.angle_alpha   90.00
_cell.angle_beta   90.00
_cell.angle_gamma   90.00
#
_symmetry.space_group_name_H-M   'P 1'
#
loop_
_entity.id
_entity.type
_entity.pdbx_description
1 polymer ?
#
loop_
_entity_poly.entity_id
_entity_poly.type
_entity_poly.pdbx_seq_one_letter_code
_entity_poly.pdbx_strand_id
1 'polypeptide(L)'
;SFEKNKIGKNNIIYNARLANERMIKEIFISLKKILKKLNKKKNSKIFITGFAFKGNPETSDIRMSTTVSLLDIFKKNKFNNIWGHDFKLEKNEIKKLGIKSCSLEKGFLNADAILIMNNNKKYEDLNILNLFKKAKKPLLFYDSWQLFDPLEIKNIKGITYASVGH
;
A
#
# COMPACT_ATOMS: atom_id res chain seq x y z
N SER A 1 11.70 41.20 21.17
CA SER A 1 11.27 41.01 19.79
C SER A 1 11.71 39.63 19.34
N PHE A 2 10.78 38.67 19.38
CA PHE A 2 11.00 37.32 18.86
C PHE A 2 10.88 37.38 17.33
N GLU A 3 11.99 37.33 16.65
CA GLU A 3 12.02 37.11 15.20
C GLU A 3 11.31 35.78 14.91
N LYS A 4 10.17 35.87 14.24
CA LYS A 4 9.52 34.73 13.60
C LYS A 4 10.50 34.23 12.53
N ASN A 5 11.26 33.18 12.83
CA ASN A 5 12.02 32.45 11.84
C ASN A 5 11.07 32.03 10.72
N LYS A 6 11.09 32.77 9.62
CA LYS A 6 10.55 32.30 8.33
C LYS A 6 11.30 31.02 7.99
N ILE A 7 10.67 29.89 8.21
CA ILE A 7 11.12 28.61 7.67
C ILE A 7 11.08 28.78 6.17
N GLY A 8 12.21 29.15 5.60
CA GLY A 8 12.32 29.42 4.16
C GLY A 8 11.99 28.16 3.37
N LYS A 9 11.47 28.35 2.15
CA LYS A 9 11.16 27.28 1.18
C LYS A 9 12.35 26.35 0.85
N ASN A 10 13.54 26.65 1.36
CA ASN A 10 14.78 25.90 1.17
C ASN A 10 15.18 25.01 2.34
N ASN A 11 14.30 24.77 3.31
CA ASN A 11 14.59 23.83 4.39
C ASN A 11 14.57 22.40 3.85
N ILE A 12 15.65 21.66 4.01
CA ILE A 12 15.82 20.27 3.57
C ILE A 12 14.67 19.38 4.08
N ILE A 13 14.26 19.56 5.33
CA ILE A 13 13.18 18.79 5.95
C ILE A 13 11.85 19.09 5.25
N TYR A 14 11.57 20.35 4.95
CA TYR A 14 10.35 20.76 4.25
C TYR A 14 10.32 20.19 2.82
N ASN A 15 11.42 20.27 2.09
CA ASN A 15 11.53 19.74 0.75
C ASN A 15 11.41 18.21 0.70
N ALA A 16 12.03 17.52 1.67
CA ALA A 16 11.90 16.07 1.80
C ALA A 16 10.44 15.64 2.05
N ARG A 17 9.73 16.37 2.90
CA ARG A 17 8.31 16.13 3.16
C ARG A 17 7.45 16.34 1.92
N LEU A 18 7.67 17.41 1.17
CA LEU A 18 6.96 17.68 -0.09
C LEU A 18 7.24 16.59 -1.14
N ALA A 19 8.50 16.15 -1.25
CA ALA A 19 8.87 15.06 -2.16
C ALA A 19 8.14 13.76 -1.81
N ASN A 20 8.07 13.42 -0.53
CA ASN A 20 7.34 12.25 -0.06
C ASN A 20 5.84 12.35 -0.34
N GLU A 21 5.22 13.50 -0.08
CA GLU A 21 3.80 13.73 -0.39
C GLU A 21 3.50 13.62 -1.89
N ARG A 22 4.39 14.12 -2.75
CA ARG A 22 4.27 13.98 -4.21
C ARG A 22 4.36 12.53 -4.64
N MET A 23 5.36 11.80 -4.14
CA MET A 23 5.55 10.37 -4.42
C MET A 23 4.28 9.57 -4.11
N ILE A 24 3.67 9.79 -2.93
CA ILE A 24 2.46 9.08 -2.53
C ILE A 24 1.28 9.40 -3.47
N LYS A 25 1.14 10.65 -3.89
CA LYS A 25 0.12 11.05 -4.87
C LYS A 25 0.34 10.40 -6.23
N GLU A 26 1.58 10.32 -6.69
CA GLU A 26 1.94 9.67 -7.96
C GLU A 26 1.65 8.16 -7.92
N ILE A 27 1.98 7.49 -6.80
CA ILE A 27 1.61 6.10 -6.58
C ILE A 27 0.10 5.93 -6.70
N PHE A 28 -0.69 6.77 -6.01
CA PHE A 28 -2.15 6.68 -6.07
C PHE A 28 -2.69 6.91 -7.49
N ILE A 29 -2.16 7.89 -8.22
CA ILE A 29 -2.58 8.18 -9.61
C ILE A 29 -2.29 6.96 -10.50
N SER A 30 -1.12 6.36 -10.37
CA SER A 30 -0.74 5.16 -11.12
C SER A 30 -1.68 3.99 -10.80
N LEU A 31 -1.89 3.69 -9.51
CA LEU A 31 -2.79 2.63 -9.08
C LEU A 31 -4.23 2.85 -9.57
N LYS A 32 -4.74 4.07 -9.46
CA LYS A 32 -6.08 4.45 -9.95
C LYS A 32 -6.21 4.24 -11.45
N LYS A 33 -5.18 4.58 -12.24
CA LYS A 33 -5.15 4.36 -13.70
C LYS A 33 -5.23 2.87 -14.02
N ILE A 34 -4.46 2.03 -13.33
CA ILE A 34 -4.46 0.57 -13.53
C ILE A 34 -5.82 0.00 -13.11
N LEU A 35 -6.35 0.37 -11.94
CA LEU A 35 -7.68 -0.08 -11.49
C LEU A 35 -8.76 0.24 -12.51
N LYS A 36 -8.74 1.46 -13.08
CA LYS A 36 -9.67 1.85 -14.16
C LYS A 36 -9.51 0.97 -15.40
N LYS A 37 -8.26 0.70 -15.84
CA LYS A 37 -7.97 -0.18 -16.98
C LYS A 37 -8.48 -1.61 -16.75
N LEU A 38 -8.44 -2.08 -15.51
CA LEU A 38 -8.95 -3.40 -15.11
C LEU A 38 -10.46 -3.40 -14.80
N ASN A 39 -11.18 -2.31 -15.10
CA ASN A 39 -12.61 -2.13 -14.81
C ASN A 39 -12.99 -2.28 -13.32
N LYS A 40 -12.06 -1.97 -12.41
CA LYS A 40 -12.31 -1.98 -10.98
C LYS A 40 -13.02 -0.71 -10.53
N LYS A 41 -14.00 -0.89 -9.63
CA LYS A 41 -14.88 0.19 -9.12
C LYS A 41 -14.46 0.61 -7.70
N LYS A 42 -15.12 1.63 -7.17
CA LYS A 42 -14.86 2.15 -5.82
C LYS A 42 -15.16 1.14 -4.69
N ASN A 43 -16.05 0.20 -4.92
CA ASN A 43 -16.38 -0.89 -4.02
C ASN A 43 -15.55 -2.17 -4.24
N SER A 44 -14.63 -2.17 -5.21
CA SER A 44 -13.69 -3.28 -5.40
C SER A 44 -12.87 -3.50 -4.14
N LYS A 45 -12.61 -4.76 -3.81
CA LYS A 45 -11.85 -5.11 -2.61
C LYS A 45 -10.36 -4.80 -2.82
N ILE A 46 -9.86 -3.84 -2.05
CA ILE A 46 -8.45 -3.49 -1.99
C ILE A 46 -7.87 -4.04 -0.70
N PHE A 47 -6.88 -4.89 -0.80
CA PHE A 47 -6.15 -5.42 0.34
C PHE A 47 -4.79 -4.75 0.45
N ILE A 48 -4.52 -4.09 1.56
CA ILE A 48 -3.27 -3.37 1.82
C ILE A 48 -2.54 -4.04 2.98
N THR A 49 -1.25 -4.28 2.82
CA THR A 49 -0.39 -4.84 3.88
C THR A 49 0.77 -3.92 4.19
N GLY A 50 1.27 -3.96 5.43
CA GLY A 50 2.45 -3.19 5.82
C GLY A 50 2.14 -1.74 6.15
N PHE A 51 1.38 -1.50 7.23
CA PHE A 51 1.02 -0.16 7.72
C PHE A 51 2.09 0.47 8.61
N ALA A 52 2.95 -0.34 9.23
CA ALA A 52 4.07 0.18 9.99
C ALA A 52 5.01 1.00 9.11
N PHE A 53 5.65 2.02 9.69
CA PHE A 53 6.57 2.93 8.99
C PHE A 53 7.66 2.19 8.20
N LYS A 54 8.17 1.08 8.75
CA LYS A 54 9.14 0.18 8.09
C LYS A 54 8.96 -1.26 8.58
N GLY A 55 9.34 -2.22 7.76
CA GLY A 55 9.30 -3.64 8.09
C GLY A 55 10.64 -4.22 8.53
N ASN A 56 11.75 -3.57 8.19
CA ASN A 56 13.10 -3.99 8.57
C ASN A 56 13.97 -2.77 8.94
N PRO A 57 14.47 -2.66 10.21
CA PRO A 57 14.00 -3.44 11.35
C PRO A 57 12.51 -3.25 11.63
N GLU A 58 11.88 -4.29 12.16
CA GLU A 58 10.43 -4.28 12.47
C GLU A 58 10.05 -3.21 13.48
N THR A 59 8.94 -2.54 13.26
CA THR A 59 8.34 -1.57 14.18
C THR A 59 6.82 -1.65 14.11
N SER A 60 6.13 -1.23 15.17
CA SER A 60 4.69 -0.96 15.17
C SER A 60 4.36 0.53 14.97
N ASP A 61 5.35 1.38 14.77
CA ASP A 61 5.15 2.82 14.58
C ASP A 61 4.53 3.11 13.20
N ILE A 62 3.38 3.76 13.20
CA ILE A 62 2.65 4.17 11.98
C ILE A 62 2.86 5.65 11.65
N ARG A 63 3.57 6.39 12.50
CA ARG A 63 3.86 7.80 12.23
C ARG A 63 4.71 7.92 10.97
N MET A 64 4.35 8.86 10.11
CA MET A 64 5.01 9.07 8.80
C MET A 64 4.94 7.86 7.85
N SER A 65 4.06 6.89 8.11
CA SER A 65 3.86 5.76 7.21
C SER A 65 3.30 6.21 5.86
N THR A 66 3.99 5.84 4.79
CA THR A 66 3.51 6.05 3.41
C THR A 66 2.21 5.30 3.14
N THR A 67 2.05 4.13 3.75
CA THR A 67 0.84 3.31 3.64
C THR A 67 -0.37 3.99 4.24
N VAL A 68 -0.23 4.59 5.42
CA VAL A 68 -1.32 5.36 6.07
C VAL A 68 -1.69 6.56 5.21
N SER A 69 -0.71 7.30 4.70
CA SER A 69 -0.95 8.44 3.82
C SER A 69 -1.64 8.03 2.50
N LEU A 70 -1.23 6.91 1.91
CA LEU A 70 -1.88 6.36 0.72
C LEU A 70 -3.32 5.92 1.01
N LEU A 71 -3.56 5.27 2.16
CA LEU A 71 -4.90 4.89 2.61
C LEU A 71 -5.83 6.10 2.70
N ASP A 72 -5.35 7.21 3.26
CA ASP A 72 -6.14 8.45 3.36
C ASP A 72 -6.52 8.99 1.98
N ILE A 73 -5.63 8.88 0.99
CA ILE A 73 -5.95 9.27 -0.39
C ILE A 73 -7.01 8.34 -0.99
N PHE A 74 -6.91 7.02 -0.78
CA PHE A 74 -7.95 6.08 -1.22
C PHE A 74 -9.32 6.43 -0.64
N LYS A 75 -9.40 6.70 0.67
CA LYS A 75 -10.64 7.08 1.35
C LYS A 75 -11.22 8.39 0.81
N LYS A 76 -10.40 9.44 0.66
CA LYS A 76 -10.80 10.73 0.06
C LYS A 76 -11.35 10.56 -1.36
N ASN A 77 -10.86 9.56 -2.09
CA ASN A 77 -11.35 9.19 -3.41
C ASN A 77 -12.52 8.18 -3.36
N LYS A 78 -13.14 7.98 -2.19
CA LYS A 78 -14.34 7.16 -1.98
C LYS A 78 -14.17 5.66 -2.26
N PHE A 79 -12.96 5.13 -2.14
CA PHE A 79 -12.77 3.68 -2.06
C PHE A 79 -13.17 3.23 -0.65
N ASN A 80 -14.13 2.33 -0.54
CA ASN A 80 -14.80 2.00 0.73
C ASN A 80 -14.67 0.53 1.14
N ASN A 81 -14.11 -0.33 0.30
CA ASN A 81 -13.93 -1.74 0.60
C ASN A 81 -12.44 -2.07 0.77
N ILE A 82 -11.83 -1.46 1.78
CA ILE A 82 -10.40 -1.61 2.07
C ILE A 82 -10.22 -2.54 3.26
N TRP A 83 -9.31 -3.50 3.09
CA TRP A 83 -8.92 -4.50 4.07
C TRP A 83 -7.45 -4.34 4.39
N GLY A 84 -7.07 -4.55 5.65
CA GLY A 84 -5.70 -4.33 6.10
C GLY A 84 -5.13 -5.49 6.90
N HIS A 85 -3.81 -5.67 6.76
CA HIS A 85 -2.99 -6.59 7.54
C HIS A 85 -1.62 -5.96 7.83
N ASP A 86 -1.10 -6.24 9.00
CA ASP A 86 0.29 -5.96 9.35
C ASP A 86 0.79 -7.05 10.30
N PHE A 87 2.09 -7.35 10.26
CA PHE A 87 2.68 -8.36 11.16
C PHE A 87 3.00 -7.81 12.55
N LYS A 88 3.04 -6.50 12.71
CA LYS A 88 3.41 -5.83 13.97
C LYS A 88 2.29 -5.03 14.61
N LEU A 89 1.32 -4.57 13.82
CA LEU A 89 0.17 -3.88 14.35
C LEU A 89 -0.91 -4.86 14.80
N GLU A 90 -1.49 -4.58 15.94
CA GLU A 90 -2.67 -5.28 16.42
C GLU A 90 -3.90 -5.03 15.53
N LYS A 91 -4.81 -6.01 15.47
CA LYS A 91 -6.04 -5.88 14.66
C LYS A 91 -6.83 -4.62 14.99
N ASN A 92 -6.85 -4.22 16.26
CA ASN A 92 -7.57 -3.01 16.70
C ASN A 92 -6.90 -1.73 16.22
N GLU A 93 -5.58 -1.70 16.09
CA GLU A 93 -4.85 -0.55 15.54
C GLU A 93 -5.19 -0.36 14.06
N ILE A 94 -5.24 -1.45 13.30
CA ILE A 94 -5.68 -1.41 11.89
C ILE A 94 -7.13 -0.95 11.78
N LYS A 95 -8.04 -1.43 12.65
CA LYS A 95 -9.43 -0.98 12.68
C LYS A 95 -9.56 0.51 12.98
N LYS A 96 -8.73 1.06 13.86
CA LYS A 96 -8.68 2.51 14.15
C LYS A 96 -8.33 3.35 12.91
N LEU A 97 -7.67 2.77 11.92
CA LEU A 97 -7.46 3.40 10.62
C LEU A 97 -8.75 3.48 9.76
N GLY A 98 -9.89 2.98 10.26
CA GLY A 98 -11.19 3.02 9.58
C GLY A 98 -11.30 2.02 8.43
N ILE A 99 -10.63 0.89 8.51
CA ILE A 99 -10.67 -0.21 7.54
C ILE A 99 -10.90 -1.57 8.23
N LYS A 100 -11.18 -2.59 7.44
CA LYS A 100 -11.37 -3.95 7.95
C LYS A 100 -10.02 -4.62 8.20
N SER A 101 -9.76 -5.07 9.43
CA SER A 101 -8.58 -5.89 9.73
C SER A 101 -8.85 -7.36 9.46
N CYS A 102 -7.89 -8.08 8.87
CA CYS A 102 -8.02 -9.50 8.53
C CYS A 102 -6.68 -10.25 8.56
N SER A 103 -6.74 -11.59 8.43
CA SER A 103 -5.57 -12.40 8.12
C SER A 103 -5.14 -12.24 6.66
N LEU A 104 -3.93 -12.68 6.33
CA LEU A 104 -3.43 -12.67 4.95
C LEU A 104 -4.38 -13.42 4.01
N GLU A 105 -4.79 -14.65 4.37
CA GLU A 105 -5.68 -15.46 3.54
C GLU A 105 -7.01 -14.77 3.26
N LYS A 106 -7.61 -14.17 4.30
CA LYS A 106 -8.86 -13.39 4.13
C LYS A 106 -8.62 -12.14 3.29
N GLY A 107 -7.45 -11.51 3.43
CA GLY A 107 -7.08 -10.35 2.63
C GLY A 107 -7.02 -10.68 1.15
N PHE A 108 -6.32 -11.76 0.80
CA PHE A 108 -6.20 -12.22 -0.58
C PHE A 108 -7.51 -12.74 -1.17
N LEU A 109 -8.37 -13.36 -0.35
CA LEU A 109 -9.62 -13.96 -0.83
C LEU A 109 -10.51 -12.92 -1.53
N ASN A 110 -10.78 -13.17 -2.82
CA ASN A 110 -11.58 -12.29 -3.68
C ASN A 110 -11.08 -10.83 -3.75
N ALA A 111 -9.78 -10.60 -3.51
CA ALA A 111 -9.21 -9.27 -3.69
C ALA A 111 -9.15 -8.88 -5.17
N ASP A 112 -9.50 -7.65 -5.47
CA ASP A 112 -9.38 -7.01 -6.78
C ASP A 112 -8.03 -6.30 -6.94
N ALA A 113 -7.45 -5.87 -5.83
CA ALA A 113 -6.11 -5.31 -5.74
C ALA A 113 -5.44 -5.71 -4.43
N ILE A 114 -4.15 -5.98 -4.49
CA ILE A 114 -3.29 -6.32 -3.35
C ILE A 114 -2.08 -5.40 -3.39
N LEU A 115 -1.84 -4.69 -2.29
CA LEU A 115 -0.73 -3.76 -2.14
C LEU A 115 0.16 -4.20 -0.98
N ILE A 116 1.42 -4.55 -1.27
CA ILE A 116 2.44 -4.81 -0.26
C ILE A 116 3.29 -3.55 -0.10
N MET A 117 3.19 -2.90 1.06
CA MET A 117 3.63 -1.53 1.23
C MET A 117 4.86 -1.36 2.12
N ASN A 118 5.33 -2.40 2.82
CA ASN A 118 6.58 -2.34 3.55
C ASN A 118 7.44 -3.59 3.36
N ASN A 119 8.70 -3.50 3.76
CA ASN A 119 9.73 -4.53 3.56
C ASN A 119 9.86 -5.48 4.75
N ASN A 120 8.77 -5.84 5.42
CA ASN A 120 8.84 -6.87 6.45
C ASN A 120 9.20 -8.20 5.80
N LYS A 121 10.25 -8.85 6.32
CA LYS A 121 10.78 -10.09 5.77
C LYS A 121 9.73 -11.21 5.65
N LYS A 122 8.75 -11.23 6.55
CA LYS A 122 7.65 -12.19 6.49
C LYS A 122 6.78 -12.08 5.23
N TYR A 123 6.78 -10.93 4.54
CA TYR A 123 6.12 -10.81 3.24
C TYR A 123 6.93 -11.47 2.13
N GLU A 124 8.27 -11.43 2.17
CA GLU A 124 9.13 -12.13 1.22
C GLU A 124 8.95 -13.65 1.30
N ASP A 125 8.72 -14.18 2.51
CA ASP A 125 8.58 -15.61 2.76
C ASP A 125 7.18 -16.17 2.39
N LEU A 126 6.28 -15.34 1.86
CA LEU A 126 4.93 -15.77 1.48
C LEU A 126 4.96 -16.69 0.25
N ASN A 127 4.21 -17.77 0.31
CA ASN A 127 3.87 -18.52 -0.90
C ASN A 127 2.84 -17.71 -1.73
N ILE A 128 3.35 -16.66 -2.40
CA ILE A 128 2.53 -15.68 -3.10
C ILE A 128 1.69 -16.31 -4.22
N LEU A 129 2.22 -17.35 -4.89
CA LEU A 129 1.52 -18.04 -5.97
C LEU A 129 0.26 -18.74 -5.48
N ASN A 130 0.32 -19.37 -4.31
CA ASN A 130 -0.86 -19.99 -3.69
C ASN A 130 -1.88 -18.94 -3.22
N LEU A 131 -1.42 -17.82 -2.71
CA LEU A 131 -2.28 -16.71 -2.29
C LEU A 131 -2.99 -16.07 -3.49
N PHE A 132 -2.33 -15.92 -4.64
CA PHE A 132 -2.94 -15.40 -5.86
C PHE A 132 -4.09 -16.28 -6.40
N LYS A 133 -4.10 -17.58 -6.12
CA LYS A 133 -5.23 -18.46 -6.49
C LYS A 133 -6.52 -18.09 -5.79
N LYS A 134 -6.44 -17.43 -4.62
CA LYS A 134 -7.60 -16.96 -3.84
C LYS A 134 -8.12 -15.61 -4.30
N ALA A 135 -7.33 -14.84 -5.03
CA ALA A 135 -7.68 -13.50 -5.49
C ALA A 135 -8.58 -13.52 -6.72
N LYS A 136 -9.34 -12.45 -6.91
CA LYS A 136 -10.20 -12.27 -8.07
C LYS A 136 -9.40 -11.73 -9.26
N LYS A 137 -9.54 -12.36 -10.41
CA LYS A 137 -8.90 -11.90 -11.64
C LYS A 137 -9.87 -11.09 -12.50
N PRO A 138 -9.40 -10.06 -13.23
CA PRO A 138 -8.03 -9.54 -13.26
C PRO A 138 -7.66 -8.91 -11.92
N LEU A 139 -6.41 -9.13 -11.47
CA LEU A 139 -5.86 -8.67 -10.20
C LEU A 139 -4.81 -7.57 -10.44
N LEU A 140 -4.87 -6.48 -9.68
CA LEU A 140 -3.73 -5.58 -9.51
C LEU A 140 -2.88 -6.06 -8.33
N PHE A 141 -1.61 -6.35 -8.58
CA PHE A 141 -0.62 -6.63 -7.54
C PHE A 141 0.44 -5.52 -7.53
N TYR A 142 0.48 -4.74 -6.46
CA TYR A 142 1.44 -3.68 -6.25
C TYR A 142 2.44 -4.07 -5.16
N ASP A 143 3.71 -4.13 -5.53
CA ASP A 143 4.83 -4.47 -4.65
C ASP A 143 5.77 -3.28 -4.53
N SER A 144 5.60 -2.48 -3.47
CA SER A 144 6.32 -1.21 -3.32
C SER A 144 7.82 -1.38 -3.09
N TRP A 145 8.25 -2.56 -2.66
CA TRP A 145 9.64 -2.85 -2.33
C TRP A 145 10.31 -3.87 -3.27
N GLN A 146 9.57 -4.35 -4.29
CA GLN A 146 10.02 -5.39 -5.22
C GLN A 146 10.54 -6.63 -4.47
N LEU A 147 9.73 -7.11 -3.50
CA LEU A 147 10.04 -8.29 -2.71
C LEU A 147 9.97 -9.58 -3.54
N PHE A 148 9.23 -9.55 -4.65
CA PHE A 148 9.03 -10.67 -5.55
C PHE A 148 9.64 -10.39 -6.92
N ASP A 149 10.07 -11.44 -7.63
CA ASP A 149 10.58 -11.29 -8.99
C ASP A 149 9.48 -10.77 -9.93
N PRO A 150 9.65 -9.55 -10.49
CA PRO A 150 8.67 -8.97 -11.40
C PRO A 150 8.42 -9.83 -12.64
N LEU A 151 9.42 -10.58 -13.13
CA LEU A 151 9.29 -11.40 -14.31
C LEU A 151 8.42 -12.62 -14.03
N GLU A 152 8.58 -13.26 -12.87
CA GLU A 152 7.73 -14.37 -12.46
C GLU A 152 6.28 -13.93 -12.33
N ILE A 153 6.03 -12.80 -11.65
CA ILE A 153 4.66 -12.31 -11.42
C ILE A 153 3.98 -11.86 -12.71
N LYS A 154 4.69 -11.12 -13.59
CA LYS A 154 4.14 -10.62 -14.86
C LYS A 154 3.70 -11.75 -15.81
N ASN A 155 4.32 -12.93 -15.70
CA ASN A 155 3.98 -14.10 -16.51
C ASN A 155 2.69 -14.81 -16.04
N ILE A 156 2.14 -14.45 -14.88
CA ILE A 156 0.91 -15.06 -14.36
C ILE A 156 -0.30 -14.45 -15.04
N LYS A 157 -1.05 -15.27 -15.78
CA LYS A 157 -2.26 -14.81 -16.48
C LYS A 157 -3.27 -14.17 -15.52
N GLY A 158 -3.72 -12.98 -15.87
CA GLY A 158 -4.73 -12.24 -15.12
C GLY A 158 -4.19 -11.44 -13.93
N ILE A 159 -2.86 -11.31 -13.80
CA ILE A 159 -2.23 -10.43 -12.81
C ILE A 159 -1.54 -9.27 -13.53
N THR A 160 -1.83 -8.06 -13.09
CA THR A 160 -1.09 -6.85 -13.48
C THR A 160 -0.17 -6.48 -12.33
N TYR A 161 1.14 -6.65 -12.54
CA TYR A 161 2.16 -6.25 -11.59
C TYR A 161 2.50 -4.77 -11.74
N ALA A 162 2.67 -4.09 -10.62
CA ALA A 162 3.17 -2.72 -10.55
C ALA A 162 4.09 -2.54 -9.33
N SER A 163 5.04 -1.64 -9.43
CA SER A 163 5.97 -1.28 -8.36
C SER A 163 6.34 0.19 -8.44
N VAL A 164 7.11 0.70 -7.48
CA VAL A 164 7.63 2.07 -7.55
C VAL A 164 8.55 2.19 -8.77
N GLY A 165 8.28 3.17 -9.63
CA GLY A 165 9.09 3.44 -10.82
C GLY A 165 8.81 2.58 -12.05
N HIS A 166 7.79 1.70 -12.01
CA HIS A 166 7.40 0.84 -13.14
C HIS A 166 5.89 0.71 -13.27
#